data_4e7288522811eb1454b86cd38b6ce807
#
_entry.id   4e7288522811eb1454b86cd38b6ce807
#
_cell.length_a   1.000
_cell.length_b   1.000
_cell.length_c   1.000
_cell.angle_alpha   90.00
_cell.angle_beta   90.00
_cell.angle_gamma   90.00
#
_symmetry.space_group_name_H-M   'P 1'
#
loop_
_entity.id
_entity.type
_entity.pdbx_description
1 polymer ?
#
loop_
_entity_poly.entity_id
_entity_poly.type
_entity_poly.pdbx_seq_one_letter_code
_entity_poly.pdbx_strand_id
1 'polypeptide(L)'
;MTSRKILLVDDDADLREALIDQLALYDEFEITHAKTATSGLQAARESHIDLIIMDVGLPDMDGREAVKLLRKSGVRAPIIMLTGHDTDSDTVLGLEAGANDYVVKPFRFAVLLARIRAHLRQHEQSEDATFTIGRYTFRPAAKMLLDGAGGKIRLTEKETAILKYLYRAGDRIVTRDVLLSEVWGYNSGVTTHTLETHIYRLRQKIERDPSHAELLVTESGGYKLAR
;
A
#
# COMPACT_ATOMS: atom_id res chain seq x y z
N MET A 1 -11.95 -5.54 6.83
CA MET A 1 -10.62 -4.86 6.77
C MET A 1 -10.00 -5.25 5.44
N THR A 2 -9.47 -4.31 4.66
CA THR A 2 -8.71 -4.67 3.45
C THR A 2 -7.42 -5.33 3.89
N SER A 3 -7.19 -6.59 3.49
CA SER A 3 -5.94 -7.27 3.74
C SER A 3 -4.80 -6.60 2.97
N ARG A 4 -3.62 -6.52 3.59
CA ARG A 4 -2.41 -5.99 2.96
C ARG A 4 -1.74 -7.12 2.19
N LYS A 5 -1.45 -6.90 0.92
CA LYS A 5 -0.80 -7.89 0.08
C LYS A 5 0.70 -7.88 0.28
N ILE A 6 1.22 -8.96 0.85
CA ILE A 6 2.66 -9.15 1.07
C ILE A 6 3.17 -10.17 0.05
N LEU A 7 4.21 -9.80 -0.69
CA LEU A 7 4.95 -10.73 -1.55
C LEU A 7 6.18 -11.22 -0.80
N LEU A 8 6.27 -12.53 -0.57
CA LEU A 8 7.41 -13.21 0.03
C LEU A 8 8.21 -13.93 -1.06
N VAL A 9 9.48 -13.56 -1.24
CA VAL A 9 10.40 -14.17 -2.20
C VAL A 9 11.57 -14.78 -1.45
N ASP A 10 11.60 -16.10 -1.36
CA ASP A 10 12.63 -16.88 -0.66
C ASP A 10 12.66 -18.27 -1.27
N ASP A 11 13.82 -18.85 -1.54
CA ASP A 11 13.97 -20.19 -2.12
C ASP A 11 13.91 -21.29 -1.06
N ASP A 12 14.22 -20.98 0.20
CA ASP A 12 14.08 -21.89 1.34
C ASP A 12 12.59 -22.22 1.58
N ALA A 13 12.22 -23.46 1.29
CA ALA A 13 10.84 -23.92 1.40
C ALA A 13 10.34 -23.91 2.84
N ASP A 14 11.17 -24.35 3.79
CA ASP A 14 10.77 -24.49 5.19
C ASP A 14 10.57 -23.11 5.83
N LEU A 15 11.48 -22.17 5.58
CA LEU A 15 11.35 -20.79 6.04
C LEU A 15 10.13 -20.10 5.40
N ARG A 16 9.94 -20.29 4.10
CA ARG A 16 8.83 -19.68 3.38
C ARG A 16 7.48 -20.17 3.91
N GLU A 17 7.31 -21.50 4.07
CA GLU A 17 6.07 -22.07 4.62
C GLU A 17 5.83 -21.60 6.07
N ALA A 18 6.86 -21.62 6.92
CA ALA A 18 6.74 -21.13 8.29
C ALA A 18 6.33 -19.65 8.36
N LEU A 19 6.86 -18.80 7.47
CA LEU A 19 6.47 -17.38 7.42
C LEU A 19 5.05 -17.19 6.91
N ILE A 20 4.62 -17.95 5.90
CA ILE A 20 3.25 -17.93 5.38
C ILE A 20 2.28 -18.30 6.49
N ASP A 21 2.51 -19.42 7.18
CA ASP A 21 1.64 -19.91 8.26
C ASP A 21 1.53 -18.90 9.39
N GLN A 22 2.65 -18.30 9.81
CA GLN A 22 2.66 -17.30 10.87
C GLN A 22 1.98 -15.99 10.48
N LEU A 23 2.17 -15.52 9.25
CA LEU A 23 1.51 -14.31 8.75
C LEU A 23 0.01 -14.53 8.52
N ALA A 24 -0.40 -15.73 8.09
CA ALA A 24 -1.81 -16.09 7.88
C ALA A 24 -2.64 -16.10 9.19
N LEU A 25 -2.00 -16.13 10.36
CA LEU A 25 -2.69 -15.95 11.64
C LEU A 25 -3.24 -14.52 11.84
N TYR A 26 -2.87 -13.58 10.98
CA TYR A 26 -3.30 -12.18 11.05
C TYR A 26 -4.19 -11.85 9.85
N ASP A 27 -5.48 -11.61 10.09
CA ASP A 27 -6.49 -11.26 9.07
C ASP A 27 -6.14 -10.00 8.25
N GLU A 28 -5.16 -9.23 8.74
CA GLU A 28 -4.68 -8.01 8.06
C GLU A 28 -3.77 -8.30 6.85
N PHE A 29 -3.32 -9.54 6.63
CA PHE A 29 -2.38 -9.90 5.56
C PHE A 29 -2.95 -10.92 4.58
N GLU A 30 -2.64 -10.70 3.30
CA GLU A 30 -2.81 -11.64 2.20
C GLU A 30 -1.42 -11.94 1.62
N ILE A 31 -1.00 -13.22 1.61
CA ILE A 31 0.37 -13.58 1.25
C ILE A 31 0.40 -14.19 -0.14
N THR A 32 1.20 -13.59 -1.00
CA THR A 32 1.66 -14.16 -2.27
C THR A 32 3.12 -14.56 -2.10
N HIS A 33 3.55 -15.67 -2.70
CA HIS A 33 4.93 -16.11 -2.56
C HIS A 33 5.56 -16.48 -3.90
N ALA A 34 6.90 -16.43 -3.95
CA ALA A 34 7.72 -16.81 -5.09
C ALA A 34 9.00 -17.50 -4.59
N LYS A 35 9.59 -18.38 -5.42
CA LYS A 35 10.79 -19.16 -5.10
C LYS A 35 12.05 -18.60 -5.74
N THR A 36 11.91 -17.67 -6.66
CA THR A 36 12.99 -17.10 -7.46
C THR A 36 12.78 -15.59 -7.61
N ALA A 37 13.86 -14.86 -7.86
CA ALA A 37 13.78 -13.44 -8.16
C ALA A 37 12.88 -13.17 -9.38
N THR A 38 13.05 -13.95 -10.45
CA THR A 38 12.27 -13.81 -11.69
C THR A 38 10.78 -13.92 -11.44
N SER A 39 10.33 -14.95 -10.69
CA SER A 39 8.90 -15.11 -10.34
C SER A 39 8.41 -14.02 -9.40
N GLY A 40 9.25 -13.54 -8.48
CA GLY A 40 8.94 -12.41 -7.61
C GLY A 40 8.77 -11.10 -8.38
N LEU A 41 9.66 -10.82 -9.33
CA LEU A 41 9.56 -9.65 -10.22
C LEU A 41 8.29 -9.68 -11.06
N GLN A 42 7.89 -10.86 -11.56
CA GLN A 42 6.65 -11.03 -12.31
C GLN A 42 5.44 -10.77 -11.42
N ALA A 43 5.34 -11.40 -10.26
CA ALA A 43 4.25 -11.23 -9.31
C ALA A 43 4.06 -9.75 -8.90
N ALA A 44 5.17 -9.03 -8.65
CA ALA A 44 5.13 -7.61 -8.29
C ALA A 44 4.67 -6.68 -9.43
N ARG A 45 4.70 -7.14 -10.69
CA ARG A 45 4.19 -6.39 -11.86
C ARG A 45 2.73 -6.66 -12.16
N GLU A 46 2.30 -7.90 -11.94
CA GLU A 46 0.95 -8.37 -12.30
C GLU A 46 -0.11 -7.99 -11.27
N SER A 47 0.30 -7.76 -10.02
CA SER A 47 -0.61 -7.43 -8.92
C SER A 47 -0.12 -6.27 -8.08
N HIS A 48 -1.08 -5.61 -7.41
CA HIS A 48 -0.73 -4.62 -6.40
C HIS A 48 -0.15 -5.32 -5.18
N ILE A 49 1.04 -4.91 -4.77
CA ILE A 49 1.74 -5.41 -3.57
C ILE A 49 1.97 -4.23 -2.62
N ASP A 50 1.59 -4.41 -1.35
CA ASP A 50 1.75 -3.40 -0.31
C ASP A 50 3.13 -3.45 0.36
N LEU A 51 3.77 -4.64 0.41
CA LEU A 51 5.12 -4.83 0.95
C LEU A 51 5.76 -6.07 0.34
N ILE A 52 7.06 -6.01 0.11
CA ILE A 52 7.85 -7.14 -0.41
C ILE A 52 8.85 -7.58 0.66
N ILE A 53 8.93 -8.87 0.91
CA ILE A 53 9.99 -9.51 1.68
C ILE A 53 10.84 -10.28 0.66
N MET A 54 12.13 -9.97 0.56
CA MET A 54 13.01 -10.49 -0.48
C MET A 54 14.27 -11.12 0.14
N ASP A 55 14.49 -12.39 -0.12
CA ASP A 55 15.78 -13.00 0.23
C ASP A 55 16.90 -12.46 -0.65
N VAL A 56 18.10 -12.35 -0.09
CA VAL A 56 19.32 -11.97 -0.82
C VAL A 56 19.83 -13.13 -1.67
N GLY A 57 19.82 -14.33 -1.11
CA GLY A 57 20.47 -15.52 -1.68
C GLY A 57 19.60 -16.32 -2.63
N LEU A 58 18.90 -15.69 -3.56
CA LEU A 58 18.02 -16.40 -4.51
C LEU A 58 18.82 -17.15 -5.60
N PRO A 59 18.28 -18.27 -6.12
CA PRO A 59 19.05 -19.17 -6.98
C PRO A 59 19.31 -18.64 -8.40
N ASP A 60 18.48 -17.71 -8.87
CA ASP A 60 18.53 -17.19 -10.24
C ASP A 60 19.11 -15.78 -10.34
N MET A 61 19.11 -15.02 -9.25
CA MET A 61 19.60 -13.64 -9.21
C MET A 61 19.82 -13.20 -7.76
N ASP A 62 20.86 -12.39 -7.51
CA ASP A 62 21.00 -11.72 -6.21
C ASP A 62 19.78 -10.86 -5.91
N GLY A 63 19.18 -11.02 -4.71
CA GLY A 63 17.99 -10.27 -4.30
C GLY A 63 18.17 -8.75 -4.35
N ARG A 64 19.39 -8.24 -4.16
CA ARG A 64 19.74 -6.81 -4.30
C ARG A 64 19.58 -6.32 -5.75
N GLU A 65 19.94 -7.16 -6.72
CA GLU A 65 19.70 -6.84 -8.13
C GLU A 65 18.21 -6.88 -8.46
N ALA A 66 17.48 -7.85 -7.93
CA ALA A 66 16.03 -7.89 -8.06
C ALA A 66 15.36 -6.62 -7.51
N VAL A 67 15.81 -6.11 -6.35
CA VAL A 67 15.34 -4.84 -5.78
C VAL A 67 15.61 -3.67 -6.74
N LYS A 68 16.81 -3.55 -7.30
CA LYS A 68 17.13 -2.50 -8.31
C LYS A 68 16.19 -2.56 -9.51
N LEU A 69 15.89 -3.76 -10.01
CA LEU A 69 14.96 -3.97 -11.12
C LEU A 69 13.52 -3.59 -10.76
N LEU A 70 13.06 -3.93 -9.56
CA LEU A 70 11.75 -3.51 -9.04
C LEU A 70 11.65 -1.98 -8.99
N ARG A 71 12.63 -1.31 -8.42
CA ARG A 71 12.67 0.15 -8.33
C ARG A 71 12.69 0.81 -9.71
N LYS A 72 13.50 0.29 -10.64
CA LYS A 72 13.56 0.76 -12.02
C LYS A 72 12.24 0.57 -12.77
N SER A 73 11.49 -0.49 -12.47
CA SER A 73 10.15 -0.71 -13.04
C SER A 73 9.04 0.12 -12.38
N GLY A 74 9.36 0.95 -11.37
CA GLY A 74 8.42 1.87 -10.74
C GLY A 74 7.71 1.30 -9.51
N VAL A 75 8.10 0.12 -9.01
CA VAL A 75 7.57 -0.42 -7.75
C VAL A 75 8.00 0.47 -6.60
N ARG A 76 7.03 0.99 -5.83
CA ARG A 76 7.23 1.89 -4.68
C ARG A 76 6.94 1.24 -3.34
N ALA A 77 6.34 0.06 -3.34
CA ALA A 77 6.09 -0.71 -2.13
C ALA A 77 7.38 -0.85 -1.29
N PRO A 78 7.31 -0.79 0.05
CA PRO A 78 8.47 -1.04 0.89
C PRO A 78 8.99 -2.45 0.68
N ILE A 79 10.32 -2.58 0.70
CA ILE A 79 11.03 -3.84 0.54
C ILE A 79 11.88 -4.08 1.78
N ILE A 80 11.65 -5.22 2.45
CA ILE A 80 12.48 -5.73 3.55
C ILE A 80 13.32 -6.87 2.98
N MET A 81 14.62 -6.76 3.08
CA MET A 81 15.52 -7.86 2.65
C MET A 81 15.83 -8.80 3.80
N LEU A 82 15.84 -10.10 3.51
CA LEU A 82 16.31 -11.13 4.42
C LEU A 82 17.74 -11.57 3.99
N THR A 83 18.65 -11.72 4.92
CA THR A 83 20.03 -12.12 4.62
C THR A 83 20.58 -13.12 5.63
N GLY A 84 21.38 -14.07 5.18
CA GLY A 84 22.17 -14.96 6.03
C GLY A 84 23.51 -14.38 6.48
N HIS A 85 23.90 -13.21 5.99
CA HIS A 85 25.20 -12.59 6.29
C HIS A 85 25.00 -11.28 7.07
N ASP A 86 25.68 -11.19 8.19
CA ASP A 86 25.67 -10.02 9.09
C ASP A 86 26.95 -9.21 8.90
N THR A 87 27.18 -8.73 7.67
CA THR A 87 28.27 -7.78 7.44
C THR A 87 27.68 -6.38 7.22
N ASP A 88 28.31 -5.36 7.83
CA ASP A 88 27.91 -3.96 7.62
C ASP A 88 27.92 -3.61 6.12
N SER A 89 28.83 -4.21 5.34
CA SER A 89 28.90 -4.03 3.90
C SER A 89 27.66 -4.53 3.17
N ASP A 90 27.11 -5.67 3.54
CA ASP A 90 25.92 -6.25 2.90
C ASP A 90 24.67 -5.42 3.20
N THR A 91 24.57 -4.92 4.42
CA THR A 91 23.47 -4.03 4.83
C THR A 91 23.51 -2.71 4.04
N VAL A 92 24.67 -2.08 3.91
CA VAL A 92 24.84 -0.84 3.14
C VAL A 92 24.48 -1.05 1.67
N LEU A 93 25.01 -2.11 1.04
CA LEU A 93 24.74 -2.43 -0.36
C LEU A 93 23.26 -2.71 -0.63
N GLY A 94 22.55 -3.31 0.32
CA GLY A 94 21.13 -3.57 0.18
C GLY A 94 20.28 -2.32 0.27
N LEU A 95 20.59 -1.41 1.20
CA LEU A 95 19.91 -0.11 1.31
C LEU A 95 20.19 0.76 0.08
N GLU A 96 21.43 0.77 -0.43
CA GLU A 96 21.77 1.46 -1.69
C GLU A 96 21.05 0.87 -2.91
N ALA A 97 20.71 -0.41 -2.88
CA ALA A 97 19.90 -1.04 -3.92
C ALA A 97 18.44 -0.53 -3.95
N GLY A 98 18.00 0.17 -2.90
CA GLY A 98 16.65 0.71 -2.78
C GLY A 98 15.72 -0.09 -1.85
N ALA A 99 16.27 -1.00 -1.03
CA ALA A 99 15.52 -1.63 0.06
C ALA A 99 15.19 -0.61 1.16
N ASN A 100 14.13 -0.86 1.91
CA ASN A 100 13.70 -0.02 3.03
C ASN A 100 14.23 -0.51 4.37
N ASP A 101 14.55 -1.81 4.45
CA ASP A 101 15.04 -2.43 5.69
C ASP A 101 15.79 -3.73 5.39
N TYR A 102 16.53 -4.20 6.39
CA TYR A 102 17.34 -5.41 6.35
C TYR A 102 17.13 -6.23 7.61
N VAL A 103 16.92 -7.53 7.47
CA VAL A 103 16.74 -8.47 8.59
C VAL A 103 17.68 -9.65 8.43
N VAL A 104 18.56 -9.85 9.39
CA VAL A 104 19.55 -10.93 9.39
C VAL A 104 18.92 -12.24 9.88
N LYS A 105 19.12 -13.32 9.15
CA LYS A 105 18.77 -14.69 9.53
C LYS A 105 19.85 -15.26 10.50
N PRO A 106 19.45 -15.94 11.60
CA PRO A 106 18.09 -16.22 12.04
C PRO A 106 17.46 -15.04 12.78
N PHE A 107 16.16 -14.80 12.56
CA PHE A 107 15.43 -13.73 13.19
C PHE A 107 14.22 -14.24 14.01
N ARG A 108 13.72 -13.40 14.91
CA ARG A 108 12.45 -13.66 15.60
C ARG A 108 11.31 -13.14 14.75
N PHE A 109 10.29 -13.97 14.53
CA PHE A 109 9.10 -13.56 13.76
C PHE A 109 8.46 -12.27 14.28
N ALA A 110 8.34 -12.11 15.61
CA ALA A 110 7.78 -10.89 16.20
C ALA A 110 8.54 -9.61 15.80
N VAL A 111 9.87 -9.71 15.58
CA VAL A 111 10.69 -8.58 15.11
C VAL A 111 10.38 -8.28 13.65
N LEU A 112 10.32 -9.30 12.80
CA LEU A 112 9.94 -9.13 11.39
C LEU A 112 8.54 -8.55 11.27
N LEU A 113 7.57 -9.06 12.00
CA LEU A 113 6.18 -8.56 12.03
C LEU A 113 6.11 -7.08 12.43
N ALA A 114 6.86 -6.68 13.46
CA ALA A 114 6.91 -5.28 13.89
C ALA A 114 7.47 -4.36 12.79
N ARG A 115 8.50 -4.81 12.05
CA ARG A 115 9.10 -4.08 10.92
C ARG A 115 8.13 -3.99 9.73
N ILE A 116 7.47 -5.10 9.37
CA ILE A 116 6.41 -5.11 8.34
C ILE A 116 5.38 -4.03 8.64
N ARG A 117 4.80 -4.04 9.86
CA ARG A 117 3.81 -3.05 10.29
C ARG A 117 4.34 -1.61 10.30
N ALA A 118 5.59 -1.41 10.69
CA ALA A 118 6.22 -0.09 10.69
C ALA A 118 6.36 0.46 9.27
N HIS A 119 6.87 -0.35 8.32
CA HIS A 119 7.05 0.05 6.94
C HIS A 119 5.73 0.26 6.20
N LEU A 120 4.72 -0.57 6.44
CA LEU A 120 3.38 -0.37 5.89
C LEU A 120 2.80 0.97 6.35
N ARG A 121 2.86 1.30 7.65
CA ARG A 121 2.38 2.59 8.17
C ARG A 121 3.14 3.77 7.59
N GLN A 122 4.47 3.68 7.50
CA GLN A 122 5.31 4.73 6.94
C GLN A 122 5.00 4.95 5.46
N HIS A 123 4.84 3.87 4.70
CA HIS A 123 4.49 3.93 3.29
C HIS A 123 3.13 4.57 3.06
N GLU A 124 2.11 4.23 3.84
CA GLU A 124 0.78 4.85 3.78
C GLU A 124 0.81 6.37 4.03
N GLN A 125 1.79 6.84 4.80
CA GLN A 125 1.99 8.26 5.08
C GLN A 125 2.82 8.96 4.00
N SER A 126 3.55 8.19 3.19
CA SER A 126 4.43 8.74 2.15
C SER A 126 3.63 9.30 0.96
N GLU A 127 4.29 10.13 0.17
CA GLU A 127 3.74 10.64 -1.09
C GLU A 127 3.72 9.56 -2.19
N ASP A 128 4.57 8.54 -2.06
CA ASP A 128 4.67 7.42 -3.01
C ASP A 128 3.59 6.33 -2.80
N ALA A 129 2.75 6.47 -1.77
CA ALA A 129 1.69 5.51 -1.46
C ALA A 129 0.73 5.35 -2.64
N THR A 130 0.45 4.10 -2.98
CA THR A 130 -0.64 3.73 -3.88
C THR A 130 -1.67 2.93 -3.12
N PHE A 131 -2.95 3.17 -3.40
CA PHE A 131 -4.06 2.55 -2.68
C PHE A 131 -5.04 1.92 -3.65
N THR A 132 -5.62 0.79 -3.29
CA THR A 132 -6.73 0.20 -4.03
C THR A 132 -8.06 0.71 -3.47
N ILE A 133 -8.89 1.29 -4.32
CA ILE A 133 -10.24 1.76 -3.99
C ILE A 133 -11.21 1.10 -4.99
N GLY A 134 -11.87 0.04 -4.57
CA GLY A 134 -12.69 -0.77 -5.48
C GLY A 134 -11.87 -1.22 -6.69
N ARG A 135 -12.30 -0.83 -7.90
CA ARG A 135 -11.61 -1.14 -9.17
C ARG A 135 -10.44 -0.21 -9.52
N TYR A 136 -10.18 0.80 -8.68
CA TYR A 136 -9.20 1.84 -8.99
C TYR A 136 -7.91 1.67 -8.20
N THR A 137 -6.78 1.99 -8.84
CA THR A 137 -5.51 2.27 -8.16
C THR A 137 -5.39 3.77 -7.95
N PHE A 138 -5.47 4.20 -6.69
CA PHE A 138 -5.36 5.61 -6.30
C PHE A 138 -3.90 5.98 -6.04
N ARG A 139 -3.42 7.02 -6.74
CA ARG A 139 -2.08 7.61 -6.60
C ARG A 139 -2.19 9.05 -6.12
N PRO A 140 -2.15 9.30 -4.81
CA PRO A 140 -2.34 10.65 -4.25
C PRO A 140 -1.32 11.68 -4.75
N ALA A 141 -0.03 11.33 -4.81
CA ALA A 141 1.02 12.22 -5.29
C ALA A 141 0.78 12.70 -6.73
N ALA A 142 0.26 11.82 -7.57
CA ALA A 142 -0.09 12.13 -8.94
C ALA A 142 -1.51 12.74 -9.08
N LYS A 143 -2.27 12.86 -7.98
CA LYS A 143 -3.68 13.31 -7.93
C LYS A 143 -4.54 12.58 -8.95
N MET A 144 -4.46 11.23 -8.95
CA MET A 144 -5.08 10.44 -10.01
C MET A 144 -5.57 9.08 -9.50
N LEU A 145 -6.62 8.59 -10.17
CA LEU A 145 -7.07 7.21 -10.11
C LEU A 145 -6.79 6.55 -11.47
N LEU A 146 -6.35 5.31 -11.43
CA LEU A 146 -6.20 4.45 -12.60
C LEU A 146 -7.25 3.35 -12.51
N ASP A 147 -8.02 3.13 -13.57
CA ASP A 147 -8.89 1.96 -13.67
C ASP A 147 -8.11 0.73 -14.17
N GLY A 148 -8.69 -0.46 -14.03
CA GLY A 148 -8.06 -1.71 -14.46
C GLY A 148 -7.80 -1.80 -15.97
N ALA A 149 -8.41 -0.93 -16.79
CA ALA A 149 -8.22 -0.84 -18.24
C ALA A 149 -7.17 0.22 -18.62
N GLY A 150 -6.52 0.87 -17.66
CA GLY A 150 -5.52 1.91 -17.88
C GLY A 150 -6.10 3.33 -18.06
N GLY A 151 -7.39 3.50 -17.89
CA GLY A 151 -8.07 4.81 -17.88
C GLY A 151 -7.57 5.66 -16.70
N LYS A 152 -7.38 6.97 -16.95
CA LYS A 152 -6.84 7.92 -15.97
C LYS A 152 -7.91 8.94 -15.58
N ILE A 153 -8.22 9.01 -14.29
CA ILE A 153 -9.15 10.00 -13.75
C ILE A 153 -8.35 10.99 -12.90
N ARG A 154 -8.34 12.26 -13.31
CA ARG A 154 -7.67 13.33 -12.57
C ARG A 154 -8.51 13.80 -11.39
N LEU A 155 -7.85 14.00 -10.26
CA LEU A 155 -8.42 14.52 -9.03
C LEU A 155 -7.89 15.94 -8.76
N THR A 156 -8.72 16.75 -8.14
CA THR A 156 -8.28 18.00 -7.51
C THR A 156 -7.56 17.72 -6.20
N GLU A 157 -6.89 18.72 -5.65
CA GLU A 157 -6.22 18.64 -4.36
C GLU A 157 -7.18 18.20 -3.24
N LYS A 158 -8.35 18.84 -3.17
CA LYS A 158 -9.35 18.55 -2.15
C LYS A 158 -9.99 17.16 -2.31
N GLU A 159 -10.25 16.74 -3.54
CA GLU A 159 -10.73 15.38 -3.83
C GLU A 159 -9.69 14.32 -3.42
N THR A 160 -8.42 14.58 -3.71
CA THR A 160 -7.30 13.73 -3.30
C THR A 160 -7.20 13.63 -1.78
N ALA A 161 -7.28 14.76 -1.08
CA ALA A 161 -7.21 14.81 0.38
C ALA A 161 -8.39 14.07 1.03
N ILE A 162 -9.60 14.23 0.51
CA ILE A 162 -10.80 13.52 0.98
C ILE A 162 -10.60 12.00 0.84
N LEU A 163 -10.23 11.53 -0.35
CA LEU A 163 -10.03 10.09 -0.59
C LEU A 163 -8.90 9.52 0.29
N LYS A 164 -7.79 10.25 0.42
CA LYS A 164 -6.66 9.84 1.27
C LYS A 164 -7.06 9.73 2.74
N TYR A 165 -7.85 10.67 3.24
CA TYR A 165 -8.33 10.66 4.63
C TYR A 165 -9.31 9.52 4.88
N LEU A 166 -10.31 9.36 4.02
CA LEU A 166 -11.30 8.29 4.13
C LEU A 166 -10.66 6.91 3.98
N TYR A 167 -9.69 6.77 3.07
CA TYR A 167 -8.94 5.52 2.94
C TYR A 167 -8.22 5.14 4.23
N ARG A 168 -7.54 6.09 4.88
CA ARG A 168 -6.86 5.88 6.17
C ARG A 168 -7.80 5.60 7.32
N ALA A 169 -9.01 6.17 7.28
CA ALA A 169 -10.03 5.92 8.28
C ALA A 169 -10.57 4.46 8.24
N GLY A 170 -10.35 3.75 7.13
CA GLY A 170 -10.84 2.39 6.94
C GLY A 170 -12.36 2.32 6.88
N ASP A 171 -12.93 1.32 7.53
CA ASP A 171 -14.38 1.13 7.57
C ASP A 171 -15.11 2.07 8.55
N ARG A 172 -14.39 2.99 9.20
CA ARG A 172 -14.98 3.95 10.13
C ARG A 172 -15.71 5.06 9.39
N ILE A 173 -16.87 5.43 9.91
CA ILE A 173 -17.58 6.62 9.45
C ILE A 173 -16.81 7.85 9.91
N VAL A 174 -16.49 8.74 8.97
CA VAL A 174 -15.84 10.02 9.24
C VAL A 174 -16.91 11.11 9.18
N THR A 175 -17.06 11.87 10.26
CA THR A 175 -18.06 12.93 10.31
C THR A 175 -17.71 14.09 9.37
N ARG A 176 -18.73 14.87 8.99
CA ARG A 176 -18.57 16.05 8.12
C ARG A 176 -17.59 17.06 8.72
N ASP A 177 -17.71 17.31 10.01
CA ASP A 177 -16.86 18.27 10.73
C ASP A 177 -15.39 17.83 10.75
N VAL A 178 -15.14 16.53 10.96
CA VAL A 178 -13.79 15.97 10.91
C VAL A 178 -13.21 16.12 9.50
N LEU A 179 -13.95 15.76 8.44
CA LEU A 179 -13.48 15.95 7.07
C LEU A 179 -13.22 17.40 6.71
N LEU A 180 -14.08 18.33 7.17
CA LEU A 180 -13.85 19.76 6.97
C LEU A 180 -12.59 20.23 7.65
N SER A 181 -12.39 19.87 8.93
CA SER A 181 -11.21 20.25 9.70
C SER A 181 -9.91 19.69 9.08
N GLU A 182 -9.91 18.41 8.71
CA GLU A 182 -8.71 17.71 8.23
C GLU A 182 -8.33 18.10 6.79
N VAL A 183 -9.32 18.39 5.94
CA VAL A 183 -9.07 18.69 4.52
C VAL A 183 -8.92 20.18 4.27
N TRP A 184 -9.60 21.05 5.03
CA TRP A 184 -9.55 22.52 4.83
C TRP A 184 -8.87 23.25 5.97
N GLY A 185 -8.57 22.58 7.09
CA GLY A 185 -8.07 23.23 8.29
C GLY A 185 -9.19 24.00 9.04
N TYR A 186 -8.81 24.67 10.10
CA TYR A 186 -9.73 25.52 10.89
C TYR A 186 -10.13 26.82 10.17
N ASN A 187 -10.47 26.73 8.90
CA ASN A 187 -10.84 27.90 8.11
C ASN A 187 -12.35 28.16 8.27
N SER A 188 -12.73 29.16 9.07
CA SER A 188 -14.10 29.48 9.43
C SER A 188 -15.05 29.87 8.26
N GLY A 189 -14.53 29.93 7.03
CA GLY A 189 -15.30 30.27 5.82
C GLY A 189 -15.78 29.06 5.02
N VAL A 190 -15.39 27.85 5.37
CA VAL A 190 -15.77 26.63 4.62
C VAL A 190 -16.94 25.94 5.31
N THR A 191 -18.03 25.79 4.57
CA THR A 191 -19.28 25.19 5.07
C THR A 191 -19.39 23.71 4.65
N THR A 192 -20.31 22.98 5.30
CA THR A 192 -20.65 21.60 4.91
C THR A 192 -21.09 21.50 3.45
N HIS A 193 -21.69 22.53 2.88
CA HIS A 193 -22.07 22.59 1.47
C HIS A 193 -20.86 22.50 0.52
N THR A 194 -19.71 23.07 0.91
CA THR A 194 -18.47 22.93 0.14
C THR A 194 -18.00 21.47 0.12
N LEU A 195 -18.03 20.79 1.25
CA LEU A 195 -17.68 19.36 1.33
C LEU A 195 -18.63 18.52 0.47
N GLU A 196 -19.94 18.75 0.56
CA GLU A 196 -20.97 18.05 -0.21
C GLU A 196 -20.76 18.21 -1.73
N THR A 197 -20.36 19.40 -2.17
CA THR A 197 -20.02 19.66 -3.56
C THR A 197 -18.82 18.81 -4.02
N HIS A 198 -17.80 18.68 -3.20
CA HIS A 198 -16.64 17.84 -3.53
C HIS A 198 -16.98 16.34 -3.50
N ILE A 199 -17.78 15.89 -2.54
CA ILE A 199 -18.30 14.52 -2.49
C ILE A 199 -19.12 14.21 -3.75
N TYR A 200 -20.02 15.09 -4.15
CA TYR A 200 -20.79 14.93 -5.40
C TYR A 200 -19.89 14.79 -6.61
N ARG A 201 -18.89 15.67 -6.78
CA ARG A 201 -17.92 15.61 -7.89
C ARG A 201 -17.08 14.33 -7.86
N LEU A 202 -16.68 13.86 -6.68
CA LEU A 202 -15.99 12.59 -6.55
C LEU A 202 -16.85 11.42 -7.01
N ARG A 203 -18.10 11.36 -6.57
CA ARG A 203 -19.05 10.32 -7.01
C ARG A 203 -19.24 10.31 -8.53
N GLN A 204 -19.36 11.48 -9.15
CA GLN A 204 -19.40 11.58 -10.61
C GLN A 204 -18.18 10.96 -11.32
N LYS A 205 -17.04 10.90 -10.63
CA LYS A 205 -15.78 10.37 -11.19
C LYS A 205 -15.58 8.88 -10.91
N ILE A 206 -16.05 8.38 -9.76
CA ILE A 206 -15.66 7.04 -9.27
C ILE A 206 -16.82 6.03 -9.22
N GLU A 207 -18.06 6.49 -9.10
CA GLU A 207 -19.23 5.62 -9.04
C GLU A 207 -19.71 5.23 -10.43
N ARG A 208 -20.34 4.06 -10.53
CA ARG A 208 -21.08 3.67 -11.74
C ARG A 208 -22.36 4.48 -11.88
N ASP A 209 -23.07 4.62 -10.77
CA ASP A 209 -24.25 5.47 -10.60
C ASP A 209 -24.03 6.41 -9.40
N PRO A 210 -23.79 7.71 -9.64
CA PRO A 210 -23.59 8.69 -8.57
C PRO A 210 -24.76 8.84 -7.60
N SER A 211 -25.98 8.43 -8.02
CA SER A 211 -27.18 8.47 -7.18
C SER A 211 -27.23 7.29 -6.20
N HIS A 212 -26.56 6.20 -6.55
CA HIS A 212 -26.44 4.97 -5.75
C HIS A 212 -24.98 4.67 -5.48
N ALA A 213 -24.36 5.49 -4.62
CA ALA A 213 -22.93 5.41 -4.32
C ALA A 213 -22.60 4.12 -3.56
N GLU A 214 -21.73 3.30 -4.14
CA GLU A 214 -21.24 2.05 -3.59
C GLU A 214 -19.84 2.18 -2.97
N LEU A 215 -18.99 3.06 -3.52
CA LEU A 215 -17.62 3.28 -3.04
C LEU A 215 -17.56 4.40 -2.00
N LEU A 216 -18.14 5.56 -2.30
CA LEU A 216 -18.14 6.71 -1.41
C LEU A 216 -19.52 6.87 -0.77
N VAL A 217 -19.76 6.11 0.29
CA VAL A 217 -21.07 5.95 0.90
C VAL A 217 -21.36 7.08 1.90
N THR A 218 -22.61 7.57 1.90
CA THR A 218 -23.12 8.44 2.98
C THR A 218 -23.72 7.58 4.07
N GLU A 219 -23.27 7.78 5.28
CA GLU A 219 -23.79 7.15 6.48
C GLU A 219 -24.35 8.19 7.45
N SER A 220 -25.06 7.74 8.49
CA SER A 220 -25.59 8.65 9.51
C SER A 220 -24.50 9.52 10.11
N GLY A 221 -24.50 10.81 9.78
CA GLY A 221 -23.55 11.80 10.27
C GLY A 221 -22.28 12.03 9.47
N GLY A 222 -21.99 11.24 8.42
CA GLY A 222 -20.72 11.38 7.71
C GLY A 222 -20.59 10.58 6.43
N TYR A 223 -19.35 10.25 6.11
CA TYR A 223 -18.97 9.52 4.91
C TYR A 223 -18.03 8.36 5.25
N LYS A 224 -18.08 7.34 4.41
CA LYS A 224 -17.24 6.16 4.49
C LYS A 224 -16.80 5.77 3.09
N LEU A 225 -15.56 5.28 2.96
CA LEU A 225 -15.07 4.69 1.73
C LEU A 225 -15.19 3.16 1.83
N ALA A 226 -16.10 2.57 1.04
CA ALA A 226 -16.18 1.12 0.87
C ALA A 226 -14.99 0.67 -0.01
N ARG A 227 -14.42 -0.50 0.30
CA ARG A 227 -13.19 -1.00 -0.33
C ARG A 227 -13.42 -2.32 -1.03
#